data_058e61398f1e28c0817a8e5e183c4b99
#
_entry.id   058e61398f1e28c0817a8e5e183c4b99
#
_cell.length_a   1.000
_cell.length_b   1.000
_cell.length_c   1.000
_cell.angle_alpha   90.00
_cell.angle_beta   90.00
_cell.angle_gamma   90.00
#
_symmetry.space_group_name_H-M   'P 1'
#
loop_
_entity.id
_entity.type
_entity.pdbx_description
1 polymer ?
#
loop_
_entity_poly.entity_id
_entity_poly.type
_entity_poly.pdbx_seq_one_letter_code
_entity_poly.pdbx_strand_id
1 'polypeptide(L)'
;MPLKKQFLSVLIILGALLSNSAGADAFNLKPFDAGSYQQILASNANKPFILVVWSLTCSSCLKEMPLISRLHQKRPELNIIMLAADDISEVDQIKTILQKNQLASIENWAYADENRMKLQFSIDQKWYGEMPRTYFFDKKHQQEGISGVLSEADYEAKIAKILK
;
A
#
# COMPACT_ATOMS: atom_id res chain seq x y z
N MET A 1 -11.08 32.86 73.52
CA MET A 1 -11.75 32.76 72.18
C MET A 1 -10.71 32.55 71.11
N PRO A 2 -10.56 31.34 70.51
CA PRO A 2 -9.58 31.15 69.47
C PRO A 2 -10.22 31.24 68.06
N LEU A 3 -9.57 32.04 67.24
CA LEU A 3 -9.90 32.19 65.82
C LEU A 3 -9.67 30.88 65.04
N LYS A 4 -10.70 30.38 64.38
CA LYS A 4 -10.62 29.27 63.40
C LYS A 4 -9.98 29.77 62.12
N LYS A 5 -8.77 29.31 61.82
CA LYS A 5 -8.12 29.44 60.51
C LYS A 5 -8.75 28.43 59.54
N GLN A 6 -9.53 28.92 58.58
CA GLN A 6 -9.99 28.09 57.44
C GLN A 6 -8.85 28.02 56.44
N PHE A 7 -8.26 26.83 56.25
CA PHE A 7 -7.36 26.55 55.17
C PHE A 7 -8.19 26.22 53.91
N LEU A 8 -8.20 27.14 52.99
CA LEU A 8 -8.79 26.96 51.67
C LEU A 8 -7.80 26.16 50.81
N SER A 9 -8.02 24.86 50.68
CA SER A 9 -7.26 24.00 49.80
C SER A 9 -7.67 24.29 48.34
N VAL A 10 -6.84 25.02 47.62
CA VAL A 10 -6.98 25.18 46.17
C VAL A 10 -6.43 23.91 45.50
N LEU A 11 -7.35 23.05 45.06
CA LEU A 11 -7.02 21.85 44.28
C LEU A 11 -6.75 22.28 42.84
N ILE A 12 -5.48 22.42 42.48
CA ILE A 12 -5.05 22.68 41.10
C ILE A 12 -5.21 21.36 40.34
N ILE A 13 -6.27 21.21 39.58
CA ILE A 13 -6.43 20.11 38.62
C ILE A 13 -5.58 20.46 37.40
N LEU A 14 -4.36 19.94 37.36
CA LEU A 14 -3.49 19.99 36.20
C LEU A 14 -4.01 18.99 35.18
N GLY A 15 -4.93 19.45 34.32
CA GLY A 15 -5.43 18.66 33.20
C GLY A 15 -4.29 18.44 32.19
N ALA A 16 -3.67 17.26 32.24
CA ALA A 16 -2.77 16.81 31.19
C ALA A 16 -3.57 16.64 29.90
N LEU A 17 -3.51 17.62 29.02
CA LEU A 17 -3.90 17.50 27.62
C LEU A 17 -2.96 16.50 26.96
N LEU A 18 -3.35 15.24 26.96
CA LEU A 18 -2.73 14.21 26.10
C LEU A 18 -3.06 14.58 24.66
N SER A 19 -2.20 15.41 24.07
CA SER A 19 -2.21 15.64 22.63
C SER A 19 -1.86 14.31 21.97
N ASN A 20 -2.88 13.54 21.55
CA ASN A 20 -2.72 12.48 20.59
C ASN A 20 -2.26 13.11 19.29
N SER A 21 -0.95 13.24 19.11
CA SER A 21 -0.37 13.44 17.80
C SER A 21 -0.66 12.17 17.01
N ALA A 22 -1.77 12.15 16.27
CA ALA A 22 -1.95 11.23 15.17
C ALA A 22 -0.82 11.56 14.20
N GLY A 23 0.30 10.85 14.30
CA GLY A 23 1.38 10.93 13.34
C GLY A 23 0.76 10.58 11.99
N ALA A 24 0.65 11.56 11.11
CA ALA A 24 0.40 11.27 9.71
C ALA A 24 1.55 10.37 9.28
N ASP A 25 1.27 9.09 9.01
CA ASP A 25 2.27 8.16 8.49
C ASP A 25 2.91 8.81 7.28
N ALA A 26 4.21 9.13 7.41
CA ALA A 26 4.95 9.76 6.34
C ALA A 26 4.89 8.84 5.11
N PHE A 27 4.46 9.36 3.97
CA PHE A 27 4.46 8.61 2.72
C PHE A 27 5.84 8.00 2.48
N ASN A 28 5.90 6.69 2.34
CA ASN A 28 7.12 5.94 2.11
C ASN A 28 7.05 5.23 0.76
N LEU A 29 7.84 5.68 -0.19
CA LEU A 29 8.02 5.03 -1.49
C LEU A 29 9.33 4.24 -1.45
N LYS A 30 9.22 2.92 -1.54
CA LYS A 30 10.37 2.03 -1.50
C LYS A 30 11.00 1.87 -2.90
N PRO A 31 12.33 1.84 -3.01
CA PRO A 31 12.99 1.54 -4.27
C PRO A 31 12.80 0.08 -4.67
N PHE A 32 12.29 -0.17 -5.89
CA PHE A 32 12.18 -1.52 -6.45
C PHE A 32 13.37 -1.78 -7.36
N ASP A 33 14.32 -2.54 -6.87
CA ASP A 33 15.55 -2.97 -7.54
C ASP A 33 15.60 -4.49 -7.74
N ALA A 34 16.75 -5.03 -8.15
CA ALA A 34 16.93 -6.44 -8.47
C ALA A 34 16.64 -7.43 -7.32
N GLY A 35 16.67 -6.98 -6.06
CA GLY A 35 16.39 -7.82 -4.87
C GLY A 35 14.98 -7.62 -4.28
N SER A 36 14.29 -6.56 -4.71
CA SER A 36 13.07 -6.10 -4.06
C SER A 36 11.90 -7.06 -4.19
N TYR A 37 11.78 -7.78 -5.32
CA TYR A 37 10.74 -8.80 -5.46
C TYR A 37 10.86 -9.90 -4.40
N GLN A 38 12.07 -10.35 -4.11
CA GLN A 38 12.31 -11.36 -3.06
C GLN A 38 12.02 -10.78 -1.66
N GLN A 39 12.25 -9.50 -1.43
CA GLN A 39 11.89 -8.84 -0.18
C GLN A 39 10.36 -8.79 0.00
N ILE A 40 9.61 -8.49 -1.06
CA ILE A 40 8.13 -8.52 -1.04
C ILE A 40 7.65 -9.93 -0.68
N LEU A 41 8.16 -10.97 -1.32
CA LEU A 41 7.81 -12.35 -1.01
C LEU A 41 8.12 -12.69 0.45
N ALA A 42 9.31 -12.36 0.93
CA ALA A 42 9.74 -12.65 2.31
C ALA A 42 8.88 -11.92 3.35
N SER A 43 8.51 -10.66 3.10
CA SER A 43 7.65 -9.87 4.00
C SER A 43 6.23 -10.42 4.11
N ASN A 44 5.78 -11.15 3.08
CA ASN A 44 4.47 -11.78 3.00
C ASN A 44 4.54 -13.31 3.20
N ALA A 45 5.59 -13.83 3.83
CA ALA A 45 5.74 -15.28 4.05
C ALA A 45 4.50 -15.88 4.74
N ASN A 46 3.94 -16.94 4.13
CA ASN A 46 2.72 -17.61 4.57
C ASN A 46 1.45 -16.75 4.60
N LYS A 47 1.43 -15.63 3.88
CA LYS A 47 0.27 -14.74 3.78
C LYS A 47 -0.10 -14.53 2.31
N PRO A 48 -1.40 -14.55 1.97
CA PRO A 48 -1.86 -14.11 0.67
C PRO A 48 -1.71 -12.59 0.53
N PHE A 49 -1.41 -12.13 -0.67
CA PHE A 49 -1.31 -10.70 -0.97
C PHE A 49 -1.59 -10.41 -2.44
N ILE A 50 -1.78 -9.14 -2.77
CA ILE A 50 -1.97 -8.65 -4.13
C ILE A 50 -0.85 -7.67 -4.47
N LEU A 51 -0.24 -7.82 -5.65
CA LEU A 51 0.69 -6.85 -6.21
C LEU A 51 0.07 -6.22 -7.45
N VAL A 52 -0.13 -4.90 -7.42
CA VAL A 52 -0.70 -4.11 -8.53
C VAL A 52 0.42 -3.30 -9.17
N VAL A 53 0.74 -3.60 -10.43
CA VAL A 53 1.70 -2.83 -11.22
C VAL A 53 0.95 -1.81 -12.06
N TRP A 54 1.36 -0.55 -11.96
CA TRP A 54 0.72 0.60 -12.59
C TRP A 54 1.76 1.63 -13.07
N SER A 55 1.33 2.66 -13.80
CA SER A 55 2.21 3.76 -14.23
C SER A 55 1.44 5.07 -14.27
N LEU A 56 2.16 6.18 -14.08
CA LEU A 56 1.66 7.55 -14.21
C LEU A 56 0.99 7.84 -15.56
N THR A 57 1.49 7.21 -16.62
CA THR A 57 1.00 7.37 -17.99
C THR A 57 -0.06 6.34 -18.39
N CYS A 58 -0.38 5.39 -17.54
CA CYS A 58 -1.38 4.35 -17.80
C CYS A 58 -2.79 4.81 -17.40
N SER A 59 -3.55 5.35 -18.34
CA SER A 59 -4.91 5.85 -18.08
C SER A 59 -5.86 4.79 -17.53
N SER A 60 -5.72 3.53 -17.95
CA SER A 60 -6.49 2.38 -17.47
C SER A 60 -6.16 2.07 -16.02
N CYS A 61 -4.88 2.12 -15.64
CA CYS A 61 -4.43 1.94 -14.27
C CYS A 61 -5.05 3.00 -13.34
N LEU A 62 -5.01 4.26 -13.76
CA LEU A 62 -5.55 5.37 -12.96
C LEU A 62 -7.06 5.25 -12.74
N LYS A 63 -7.80 4.72 -13.72
CA LYS A 63 -9.25 4.47 -13.61
C LYS A 63 -9.58 3.34 -12.64
N GLU A 64 -8.68 2.38 -12.45
CA GLU A 64 -8.87 1.23 -11.56
C GLU A 64 -8.56 1.55 -10.08
N MET A 65 -7.73 2.56 -9.80
CA MET A 65 -7.29 2.91 -8.44
C MET A 65 -8.42 3.12 -7.42
N PRO A 66 -9.54 3.79 -7.74
CA PRO A 66 -10.67 3.91 -6.80
C PRO A 66 -11.26 2.56 -6.38
N LEU A 67 -11.25 1.57 -7.27
CA LEU A 67 -11.68 0.20 -6.95
C LEU A 67 -10.69 -0.45 -5.99
N ILE A 68 -9.39 -0.37 -6.27
CA ILE A 68 -8.34 -0.91 -5.40
C ILE A 68 -8.43 -0.29 -4.00
N SER A 69 -8.65 1.02 -3.90
CA SER A 69 -8.86 1.72 -2.63
C SER A 69 -10.05 1.17 -1.85
N ARG A 70 -11.19 0.97 -2.49
CA ARG A 70 -12.37 0.36 -1.84
C ARG A 70 -12.11 -1.07 -1.38
N LEU A 71 -11.40 -1.87 -2.17
CA LEU A 71 -11.03 -3.24 -1.79
C LEU A 71 -10.14 -3.26 -0.55
N HIS A 72 -9.14 -2.37 -0.49
CA HIS A 72 -8.30 -2.22 0.69
C HIS A 72 -9.10 -1.83 1.94
N GLN A 73 -10.05 -0.89 1.81
CA GLN A 73 -10.91 -0.47 2.92
C GLN A 73 -11.86 -1.58 3.40
N LYS A 74 -12.38 -2.38 2.48
CA LYS A 74 -13.26 -3.53 2.80
C LYS A 74 -12.50 -4.69 3.44
N ARG A 75 -11.21 -4.85 3.14
CA ARG A 75 -10.37 -5.99 3.53
C ARG A 75 -9.00 -5.53 4.04
N PRO A 76 -8.96 -4.84 5.19
CA PRO A 76 -7.71 -4.30 5.74
C PRO A 76 -6.71 -5.39 6.12
N GLU A 77 -7.17 -6.64 6.30
CA GLU A 77 -6.34 -7.81 6.58
C GLU A 77 -5.58 -8.33 5.35
N LEU A 78 -6.03 -7.99 4.13
CA LEU A 78 -5.39 -8.40 2.89
C LEU A 78 -4.36 -7.35 2.46
N ASN A 79 -3.09 -7.75 2.42
CA ASN A 79 -2.04 -6.86 1.96
C ASN A 79 -2.17 -6.57 0.47
N ILE A 80 -2.29 -5.30 0.10
CA ILE A 80 -2.25 -4.82 -1.27
C ILE A 80 -1.00 -3.95 -1.41
N ILE A 81 -0.15 -4.30 -2.38
CA ILE A 81 1.11 -3.62 -2.66
C ILE A 81 0.99 -2.92 -4.01
N MET A 82 1.33 -1.64 -4.06
CA MET A 82 1.36 -0.87 -5.30
C MET A 82 2.80 -0.77 -5.80
N LEU A 83 3.03 -1.08 -7.07
CA LEU A 83 4.33 -0.94 -7.73
C LEU A 83 4.18 -0.02 -8.94
N ALA A 84 4.72 1.19 -8.86
CA ALA A 84 4.84 2.08 -10.00
C ALA A 84 5.97 1.58 -10.91
N ALA A 85 5.66 1.37 -12.18
CA ALA A 85 6.67 1.06 -13.22
C ALA A 85 7.38 2.32 -13.73
N ASP A 86 7.14 3.46 -13.07
CA ASP A 86 7.84 4.72 -13.28
C ASP A 86 9.10 4.77 -12.41
N ASP A 87 10.05 5.64 -12.78
CA ASP A 87 11.28 5.83 -12.02
C ASP A 87 10.99 6.43 -10.65
N ILE A 88 11.73 6.02 -9.62
CA ILE A 88 11.55 6.51 -8.25
C ILE A 88 11.79 8.02 -8.12
N SER A 89 12.52 8.64 -9.04
CA SER A 89 12.69 10.10 -9.10
C SER A 89 11.37 10.83 -9.35
N GLU A 90 10.34 10.16 -9.89
CA GLU A 90 8.98 10.69 -10.08
C GLU A 90 8.14 10.67 -8.78
N VAL A 91 8.79 10.57 -7.62
CA VAL A 91 8.14 10.37 -6.30
C VAL A 91 7.01 11.38 -6.02
N ASP A 92 7.14 12.64 -6.40
CA ASP A 92 6.13 13.66 -6.15
C ASP A 92 4.84 13.41 -6.94
N GLN A 93 4.95 12.98 -8.19
CA GLN A 93 3.81 12.63 -9.03
C GLN A 93 3.15 11.34 -8.56
N ILE A 94 3.95 10.30 -8.26
CA ILE A 94 3.50 9.03 -7.71
C ILE A 94 2.73 9.26 -6.40
N LYS A 95 3.30 10.03 -5.47
CA LYS A 95 2.68 10.40 -4.20
C LYS A 95 1.34 11.10 -4.42
N THR A 96 1.30 12.08 -5.31
CA THR A 96 0.08 12.85 -5.61
C THR A 96 -1.06 11.93 -6.07
N ILE A 97 -0.77 10.99 -6.97
CA ILE A 97 -1.77 10.03 -7.47
C ILE A 97 -2.23 9.07 -6.37
N LEU A 98 -1.30 8.52 -5.59
CA LEU A 98 -1.62 7.60 -4.49
C LEU A 98 -2.43 8.28 -3.38
N GLN A 99 -2.08 9.52 -3.00
CA GLN A 99 -2.84 10.30 -2.02
C GLN A 99 -4.26 10.60 -2.50
N LYS A 100 -4.42 11.05 -3.75
CA LYS A 100 -5.72 11.30 -4.36
C LYS A 100 -6.65 10.09 -4.30
N ASN A 101 -6.10 8.89 -4.39
CA ASN A 101 -6.82 7.63 -4.38
C ASN A 101 -6.82 6.92 -3.01
N GLN A 102 -6.32 7.56 -1.93
CA GLN A 102 -6.25 6.99 -0.58
C GLN A 102 -5.44 5.68 -0.51
N LEU A 103 -4.41 5.57 -1.35
CA LEU A 103 -3.50 4.43 -1.43
C LEU A 103 -2.08 4.75 -0.92
N ALA A 104 -1.85 5.96 -0.41
CA ALA A 104 -0.54 6.40 0.06
C ALA A 104 -0.09 5.72 1.37
N SER A 105 -1.03 5.19 2.16
CA SER A 105 -0.76 4.52 3.44
C SER A 105 -0.46 3.03 3.32
N ILE A 106 -0.71 2.42 2.15
CA ILE A 106 -0.35 1.02 1.91
C ILE A 106 1.11 0.90 1.47
N GLU A 107 1.59 -0.31 1.28
CA GLU A 107 2.95 -0.54 0.81
C GLU A 107 3.13 -0.11 -0.64
N ASN A 108 4.03 0.84 -0.90
CA ASN A 108 4.27 1.44 -2.20
C ASN A 108 5.73 1.30 -2.62
N TRP A 109 5.94 0.90 -3.87
CA TRP A 109 7.23 0.74 -4.53
C TRP A 109 7.26 1.49 -5.85
N ALA A 110 8.46 1.89 -6.31
CA ALA A 110 8.70 2.40 -7.65
C ALA A 110 10.02 1.88 -8.19
N TYR A 111 10.13 1.74 -9.51
CA TYR A 111 11.35 1.24 -10.15
C TYR A 111 12.55 2.13 -9.82
N ALA A 112 13.65 1.49 -9.41
CA ALA A 112 14.91 2.14 -9.03
C ALA A 112 16.12 1.53 -9.75
N ASP A 113 15.92 0.89 -10.91
CA ASP A 113 16.96 0.34 -11.76
C ASP A 113 16.64 0.73 -13.21
N GLU A 114 17.66 1.18 -13.95
CA GLU A 114 17.52 1.56 -15.37
C GLU A 114 17.06 0.40 -16.25
N ASN A 115 17.40 -0.83 -15.88
CA ASN A 115 16.99 -2.02 -16.60
C ASN A 115 15.58 -2.49 -16.20
N ARG A 116 14.57 -1.76 -16.65
CA ARG A 116 13.15 -2.05 -16.38
C ARG A 116 12.72 -3.46 -16.79
N MET A 117 13.24 -3.97 -17.90
CA MET A 117 12.93 -5.35 -18.34
C MET A 117 13.43 -6.39 -17.34
N LYS A 118 14.60 -6.18 -16.73
CA LYS A 118 15.12 -7.05 -15.69
C LYS A 118 14.21 -7.05 -14.45
N LEU A 119 13.68 -5.89 -14.07
CA LEU A 119 12.74 -5.78 -12.96
C LEU A 119 11.44 -6.52 -13.27
N GLN A 120 10.85 -6.33 -14.44
CA GLN A 120 9.67 -7.06 -14.89
C GLN A 120 9.90 -8.57 -14.92
N PHE A 121 11.01 -8.99 -15.51
CA PHE A 121 11.39 -10.40 -15.60
C PHE A 121 11.61 -11.06 -14.23
N SER A 122 12.03 -10.29 -13.22
CA SER A 122 12.16 -10.79 -11.84
C SER A 122 10.82 -11.15 -11.21
N ILE A 123 9.73 -10.48 -11.63
CA ILE A 123 8.38 -10.74 -11.15
C ILE A 123 7.74 -11.88 -11.94
N ASP A 124 7.77 -11.78 -13.27
CA ASP A 124 7.13 -12.77 -14.15
C ASP A 124 7.82 -12.77 -15.53
N GLN A 125 8.49 -13.87 -15.85
CA GLN A 125 9.22 -14.05 -17.12
C GLN A 125 8.29 -14.06 -18.35
N LYS A 126 6.98 -14.24 -18.15
CA LYS A 126 5.97 -14.29 -19.21
C LYS A 126 5.23 -12.97 -19.39
N TRP A 127 5.53 -11.96 -18.56
CA TRP A 127 4.90 -10.65 -18.65
C TRP A 127 5.73 -9.71 -19.57
N TYR A 128 5.10 -9.20 -20.61
CA TYR A 128 5.73 -8.33 -21.61
C TYR A 128 5.49 -6.84 -21.35
N GLY A 129 5.01 -6.47 -20.16
CA GLY A 129 4.84 -5.07 -19.74
C GLY A 129 3.43 -4.48 -19.98
N GLU A 130 2.45 -5.31 -20.30
CA GLU A 130 1.05 -4.85 -20.45
C GLU A 130 0.50 -4.40 -19.09
N MET A 131 -0.12 -3.22 -19.04
CA MET A 131 -0.68 -2.61 -17.83
C MET A 131 -2.13 -2.19 -18.00
N PRO A 132 -2.92 -2.14 -16.89
CA PRO A 132 -2.53 -2.57 -15.53
C PRO A 132 -2.18 -4.04 -15.46
N ARG A 133 -1.32 -4.42 -14.53
CA ARG A 133 -1.00 -5.82 -14.26
C ARG A 133 -1.21 -6.12 -12.79
N THR A 134 -2.06 -7.08 -12.48
CA THR A 134 -2.37 -7.48 -11.10
C THR A 134 -1.97 -8.93 -10.88
N TYR A 135 -1.19 -9.16 -9.83
CA TYR A 135 -0.82 -10.49 -9.37
C TYR A 135 -1.52 -10.83 -8.07
N PHE A 136 -2.11 -12.01 -8.01
CA PHE A 136 -2.75 -12.58 -6.85
C PHE A 136 -1.88 -13.72 -6.32
N PHE A 137 -1.41 -13.61 -5.08
CA PHE A 137 -0.55 -14.59 -4.43
C PHE A 137 -1.31 -15.31 -3.32
N ASP A 138 -1.31 -16.62 -3.33
CA ASP A 138 -1.78 -17.41 -2.19
C ASP A 138 -0.71 -17.48 -1.08
N LYS A 139 -1.04 -18.12 0.05
CA LYS A 139 -0.13 -18.29 1.20
C LYS A 139 1.14 -19.11 0.89
N LYS A 140 1.19 -19.82 -0.24
CA LYS A 140 2.37 -20.55 -0.74
C LYS A 140 3.11 -19.78 -1.82
N HIS A 141 2.68 -18.53 -2.08
CA HIS A 141 3.17 -17.66 -3.15
C HIS A 141 3.00 -18.24 -4.56
N GLN A 142 2.01 -19.13 -4.76
CA GLN A 142 1.56 -19.44 -6.10
C GLN A 142 0.87 -18.20 -6.65
N GLN A 143 1.37 -17.70 -7.77
CA GLN A 143 0.88 -16.44 -8.36
C GLN A 143 0.01 -16.68 -9.58
N GLU A 144 -1.01 -15.85 -9.71
CA GLU A 144 -1.78 -15.68 -10.94
C GLU A 144 -1.71 -14.21 -11.36
N GLY A 145 -1.11 -13.93 -12.51
CA GLY A 145 -0.98 -12.58 -13.06
C GLY A 145 -2.00 -12.32 -14.16
N ILE A 146 -2.69 -11.17 -14.10
CA ILE A 146 -3.72 -10.76 -15.06
C ILE A 146 -3.38 -9.37 -15.59
N SER A 147 -3.34 -9.21 -16.92
CA SER A 147 -3.20 -7.91 -17.58
C SER A 147 -4.56 -7.34 -17.95
N GLY A 148 -4.69 -6.02 -17.87
CA GLY A 148 -5.93 -5.29 -18.16
C GLY A 148 -6.74 -4.96 -16.91
N VAL A 149 -7.76 -4.11 -17.10
CA VAL A 149 -8.65 -3.66 -16.02
C VAL A 149 -9.51 -4.82 -15.53
N LEU A 150 -9.58 -4.99 -14.22
CA LEU A 150 -10.43 -5.96 -13.56
C LEU A 150 -11.69 -5.29 -13.01
N SER A 151 -12.81 -5.99 -13.09
CA SER A 151 -14.04 -5.60 -12.40
C SER A 151 -13.97 -5.93 -10.90
N GLU A 152 -14.84 -5.35 -10.09
CA GLU A 152 -14.95 -5.70 -8.66
C GLU A 152 -15.26 -7.19 -8.48
N ALA A 153 -16.09 -7.77 -9.33
CA ALA A 153 -16.42 -9.19 -9.30
C ALA A 153 -15.20 -10.08 -9.62
N ASP A 154 -14.34 -9.67 -10.57
CA ASP A 154 -13.09 -10.37 -10.87
C ASP A 154 -12.14 -10.35 -9.66
N TYR A 155 -11.95 -9.18 -9.05
CA TYR A 155 -11.15 -9.07 -7.83
C TYR A 155 -11.68 -9.98 -6.71
N GLU A 156 -12.98 -9.91 -6.40
CA GLU A 156 -13.58 -10.73 -5.34
C GLU A 156 -13.43 -12.24 -5.61
N ALA A 157 -13.60 -12.68 -6.85
CA ALA A 157 -13.40 -14.07 -7.23
C ALA A 157 -11.94 -14.53 -7.04
N LYS A 158 -10.96 -13.68 -7.42
CA LYS A 158 -9.54 -13.98 -7.25
C LYS A 158 -9.11 -13.93 -5.79
N ILE A 159 -9.59 -12.95 -5.03
CA ILE A 159 -9.34 -12.85 -3.58
C ILE A 159 -9.88 -14.10 -2.87
N ALA A 160 -11.12 -14.53 -3.17
CA ALA A 160 -11.67 -15.73 -2.60
C ALA A 160 -10.86 -17.00 -2.91
N LYS A 161 -10.14 -17.02 -4.04
CA LYS A 161 -9.27 -18.14 -4.43
C LYS A 161 -7.97 -18.15 -3.62
N ILE A 162 -7.32 -17.01 -3.41
CA ILE A 162 -6.03 -16.94 -2.69
C ILE A 162 -6.16 -17.03 -1.17
N LEU A 163 -7.36 -16.82 -0.63
CA LEU A 163 -7.64 -16.93 0.81
C LEU A 163 -7.92 -18.38 1.28
N LYS A 164 -8.02 -19.34 0.38
CA LYS A 164 -8.22 -20.77 0.70
C LYS A 164 -6.92 -21.42 1.13
#